data_75c614f188b058ce7482529e07b80a4d
#
_entry.id   75c614f188b058ce7482529e07b80a4d
#
_cell.length_a   1.000
_cell.length_b   1.000
_cell.length_c   1.000
_cell.angle_alpha   90.00
_cell.angle_beta   90.00
_cell.angle_gamma   90.00
#
_symmetry.space_group_name_H-M   'P 1'
#
loop_
_entity.id
_entity.type
_entity.pdbx_description
1 polymer ?
#
loop_
_entity_poly.entity_id
_entity_poly.type
_entity_poly.pdbx_seq_one_letter_code
_entity_poly.pdbx_strand_id
1 'polypeptide(L)'
;FHKKEEGIDHQIPMPNVIKPENLIPTVEQINELETSAPKIYKRLKNMLPTVFDIRPVENFLSKYSKNSPPYDNLWFTSAVKLNRDDVALNHQLLAYASDYNLLSTATAPHREELNTKSMFYTSLDHALWFHRDFSIDDWLLYAMDSPSASNSRGFARGSIFNKNGDLVASVAQEGLIREQIKKA
;
A
#
# COMPACT_ATOMS: atom_id res chain seq x y z
N PHE A 1 25.83 -0.97 1.46
CA PHE A 1 25.49 -1.96 2.49
C PHE A 1 26.30 -1.63 3.75
N HIS A 2 25.62 -1.49 4.90
CA HIS A 2 26.23 -1.23 6.18
C HIS A 2 26.26 -2.52 7.03
N LYS A 3 27.34 -2.74 7.76
CA LYS A 3 27.42 -3.86 8.71
C LYS A 3 26.47 -3.57 9.89
N LYS A 4 25.78 -4.60 10.39
CA LYS A 4 24.93 -4.48 11.58
C LYS A 4 25.80 -4.13 12.80
N GLU A 5 25.49 -3.03 13.46
CA GLU A 5 26.24 -2.51 14.62
C GLU A 5 25.26 -2.05 15.71
N GLU A 6 25.71 -2.07 16.97
CA GLU A 6 24.97 -1.46 18.07
C GLU A 6 25.10 0.06 18.02
N GLY A 7 24.03 0.78 18.36
CA GLY A 7 23.99 2.23 18.33
C GLY A 7 22.75 2.81 18.99
N ILE A 8 22.46 4.08 18.68
CA ILE A 8 21.20 4.71 19.09
C ILE A 8 20.02 4.00 18.42
N ASP A 9 18.93 3.81 19.16
CA ASP A 9 17.72 3.20 18.64
C ASP A 9 16.49 4.01 19.07
N HIS A 10 15.63 4.34 18.12
CA HIS A 10 14.31 4.90 18.33
C HIS A 10 13.44 4.67 17.08
N GLN A 11 12.15 4.73 17.24
CA GLN A 11 11.19 4.66 16.13
C GLN A 11 9.90 5.40 16.49
N ILE A 12 9.10 5.71 15.48
CA ILE A 12 7.73 6.17 15.68
C ILE A 12 6.85 5.01 16.18
N PRO A 13 5.79 5.26 16.96
CA PRO A 13 4.88 4.21 17.38
C PRO A 13 4.06 3.68 16.19
N MET A 14 3.81 2.37 16.18
CA MET A 14 2.87 1.75 15.26
C MET A 14 1.45 2.29 15.52
N PRO A 15 0.67 2.65 14.49
CA PRO A 15 -0.72 3.02 14.63
C PRO A 15 -1.54 1.91 15.31
N ASN A 16 -2.47 2.30 16.18
CA ASN A 16 -3.39 1.35 16.79
C ASN A 16 -4.56 1.08 15.82
N VAL A 17 -4.53 -0.05 15.17
CA VAL A 17 -5.52 -0.47 14.17
C VAL A 17 -6.08 -1.86 14.47
N ILE A 18 -7.20 -2.21 13.84
CA ILE A 18 -7.79 -3.56 13.93
C ILE A 18 -6.76 -4.59 13.43
N LYS A 19 -6.61 -5.69 14.17
CA LYS A 19 -5.69 -6.78 13.82
C LYS A 19 -6.13 -7.50 12.54
N PRO A 20 -5.18 -8.03 11.74
CA PRO A 20 -5.48 -8.63 10.44
C PRO A 20 -6.44 -9.83 10.54
N GLU A 21 -6.43 -10.58 11.63
CA GLU A 21 -7.33 -11.73 11.83
C GLU A 21 -8.82 -11.34 11.85
N ASN A 22 -9.12 -10.07 12.15
CA ASN A 22 -10.49 -9.53 12.23
C ASN A 22 -10.88 -8.70 10.99
N LEU A 23 -10.07 -8.73 9.93
CA LEU A 23 -10.31 -7.98 8.70
C LEU A 23 -10.64 -8.93 7.54
N ILE A 24 -11.48 -8.44 6.64
CA ILE A 24 -11.86 -9.17 5.41
C ILE A 24 -10.78 -8.94 4.35
N PRO A 25 -10.22 -10.00 3.73
CA PRO A 25 -9.27 -9.88 2.64
C PRO A 25 -9.80 -9.05 1.48
N THR A 26 -8.93 -8.25 0.84
CA THR A 26 -9.32 -7.43 -0.32
C THR A 26 -9.96 -8.26 -1.43
N VAL A 27 -9.44 -9.46 -1.67
CA VAL A 27 -9.97 -10.36 -2.71
C VAL A 27 -11.43 -10.76 -2.44
N GLU A 28 -11.79 -10.99 -1.18
CA GLU A 28 -13.17 -11.33 -0.79
C GLU A 28 -14.10 -10.13 -0.98
N GLN A 29 -13.68 -8.93 -0.55
CA GLN A 29 -14.44 -7.71 -0.76
C GLN A 29 -14.69 -7.44 -2.26
N ILE A 30 -13.69 -7.66 -3.12
CA ILE A 30 -13.84 -7.49 -4.58
C ILE A 30 -14.76 -8.53 -5.18
N ASN A 31 -14.78 -9.76 -4.67
CA ASN A 31 -15.68 -10.82 -5.16
C ASN A 31 -17.17 -10.47 -5.02
N GLU A 32 -17.54 -9.59 -4.07
CA GLU A 32 -18.91 -9.08 -3.96
C GLU A 32 -19.40 -8.32 -5.21
N LEU A 33 -18.46 -7.82 -6.02
CA LEU A 33 -18.77 -7.10 -7.27
C LEU A 33 -18.95 -8.02 -8.49
N GLU A 34 -18.71 -9.33 -8.37
CA GLU A 34 -18.69 -10.24 -9.52
C GLU A 34 -20.00 -10.22 -10.32
N THR A 35 -21.11 -10.19 -9.63
CA THR A 35 -22.46 -10.14 -10.25
C THR A 35 -23.00 -8.72 -10.46
N SER A 36 -22.76 -7.82 -9.48
CA SER A 36 -23.32 -6.47 -9.48
C SER A 36 -22.58 -5.49 -10.40
N ALA A 37 -21.26 -5.67 -10.56
CA ALA A 37 -20.41 -4.78 -11.36
C ALA A 37 -19.25 -5.55 -12.04
N PRO A 38 -19.53 -6.48 -12.98
CA PRO A 38 -18.54 -7.42 -13.51
C PRO A 38 -17.34 -6.76 -14.21
N LYS A 39 -17.51 -5.59 -14.82
CA LYS A 39 -16.41 -4.83 -15.44
C LYS A 39 -15.45 -4.27 -14.39
N ILE A 40 -16.00 -3.75 -13.29
CA ILE A 40 -15.21 -3.22 -12.16
C ILE A 40 -14.50 -4.38 -11.46
N TYR A 41 -15.21 -5.48 -11.19
CA TYR A 41 -14.65 -6.70 -10.64
C TYR A 41 -13.40 -7.18 -11.41
N LYS A 42 -13.56 -7.38 -12.73
CA LYS A 42 -12.47 -7.84 -13.59
C LYS A 42 -11.26 -6.89 -13.55
N ARG A 43 -11.50 -5.58 -13.57
CA ARG A 43 -10.45 -4.57 -13.49
C ARG A 43 -9.70 -4.65 -12.15
N LEU A 44 -10.42 -4.64 -11.03
CA LEU A 44 -9.84 -4.67 -9.70
C LEU A 44 -9.10 -5.98 -9.45
N LYS A 45 -9.66 -7.12 -9.83
CA LYS A 45 -9.03 -8.43 -9.70
C LYS A 45 -7.70 -8.53 -10.43
N ASN A 46 -7.59 -7.92 -11.61
CA ASN A 46 -6.34 -7.91 -12.39
C ASN A 46 -5.27 -6.97 -11.79
N MET A 47 -5.66 -6.03 -10.92
CA MET A 47 -4.74 -5.10 -10.25
C MET A 47 -4.20 -5.64 -8.93
N LEU A 48 -4.83 -6.67 -8.35
CA LEU A 48 -4.37 -7.24 -7.08
C LEU A 48 -3.10 -8.07 -7.28
N PRO A 49 -2.08 -7.85 -6.43
CA PRO A 49 -0.92 -8.72 -6.39
C PRO A 49 -1.31 -10.07 -5.76
N THR A 50 -1.32 -11.13 -6.57
CA THR A 50 -1.76 -12.48 -6.15
C THR A 50 -0.79 -13.16 -5.18
N VAL A 51 0.40 -12.61 -5.01
CA VAL A 51 1.44 -13.16 -4.11
C VAL A 51 1.26 -12.74 -2.66
N PHE A 52 0.28 -11.87 -2.35
CA PHE A 52 0.01 -11.39 -0.99
C PHE A 52 -1.45 -11.58 -0.59
N ASP A 53 -1.68 -11.92 0.70
CA ASP A 53 -2.95 -11.66 1.38
C ASP A 53 -2.91 -10.21 1.87
N ILE A 54 -3.84 -9.38 1.38
CA ILE A 54 -3.93 -7.95 1.70
C ILE A 54 -5.27 -7.69 2.39
N ARG A 55 -5.21 -7.06 3.56
CA ARG A 55 -6.38 -6.74 4.38
C ARG A 55 -6.39 -5.27 4.75
N PRO A 56 -7.17 -4.44 4.06
CA PRO A 56 -7.29 -3.03 4.39
C PRO A 56 -8.01 -2.84 5.73
N VAL A 57 -7.56 -1.89 6.52
CA VAL A 57 -8.20 -1.55 7.80
C VAL A 57 -9.57 -0.92 7.56
N GLU A 58 -9.67 -0.08 6.53
CA GLU A 58 -10.95 0.45 6.07
C GLU A 58 -11.49 -0.39 4.90
N ASN A 59 -12.82 -0.49 4.77
CA ASN A 59 -13.41 -1.26 3.68
C ASN A 59 -12.92 -0.74 2.31
N PHE A 60 -12.35 -1.64 1.52
CA PHE A 60 -11.73 -1.33 0.23
C PHE A 60 -12.72 -0.68 -0.74
N LEU A 61 -13.93 -1.21 -0.86
CA LEU A 61 -14.93 -0.74 -1.82
C LEU A 61 -15.48 0.65 -1.45
N SER A 62 -15.75 0.90 -0.18
CA SER A 62 -16.23 2.21 0.28
C SER A 62 -15.17 3.28 0.08
N LYS A 63 -13.91 2.93 0.27
CA LYS A 63 -12.78 3.82 0.12
C LYS A 63 -12.57 4.30 -1.32
N TYR A 64 -12.79 3.46 -2.33
CA TYR A 64 -12.64 3.86 -3.73
C TYR A 64 -13.77 4.70 -4.29
N SER A 65 -14.89 4.84 -3.60
CA SER A 65 -16.07 5.56 -4.08
C SER A 65 -16.19 7.00 -3.58
N LYS A 66 -15.52 7.34 -2.47
CA LYS A 66 -15.67 8.64 -1.78
C LYS A 66 -14.34 9.27 -1.45
N ASN A 67 -14.35 10.59 -1.27
CA ASN A 67 -13.22 11.31 -0.71
C ASN A 67 -12.93 10.81 0.70
N SER A 68 -11.67 10.65 1.02
CA SER A 68 -11.19 10.23 2.35
C SER A 68 -9.92 10.97 2.71
N PRO A 69 -9.52 11.01 3.99
CA PRO A 69 -8.27 11.64 4.39
C PRO A 69 -7.07 11.02 3.66
N PRO A 70 -5.96 11.78 3.50
CA PRO A 70 -4.78 11.34 2.77
C PRO A 70 -3.90 10.38 3.58
N TYR A 71 -4.50 9.36 4.16
CA TYR A 71 -3.80 8.27 4.84
C TYR A 71 -4.52 6.93 4.62
N ASP A 72 -3.78 5.86 4.72
CA ASP A 72 -4.27 4.50 4.60
C ASP A 72 -3.50 3.54 5.48
N ASN A 73 -4.18 2.50 5.95
CA ASN A 73 -3.58 1.41 6.68
C ASN A 73 -4.04 0.08 6.07
N LEU A 74 -3.10 -0.78 5.79
CA LEU A 74 -3.41 -2.15 5.37
C LEU A 74 -2.41 -3.13 5.98
N TRP A 75 -2.91 -4.32 6.29
CA TRP A 75 -2.07 -5.46 6.62
C TRP A 75 -1.80 -6.27 5.37
N PHE A 76 -0.60 -6.82 5.28
CA PHE A 76 -0.27 -7.77 4.23
C PHE A 76 0.70 -8.84 4.73
N THR A 77 0.65 -10.00 4.10
CA THR A 77 1.57 -11.12 4.30
C THR A 77 1.71 -11.89 3.00
N SER A 78 2.73 -12.71 2.86
CA SER A 78 2.83 -13.63 1.72
C SER A 78 1.63 -14.57 1.65
N ALA A 79 1.06 -14.75 0.47
CA ALA A 79 -0.01 -15.72 0.22
C ALA A 79 0.49 -17.17 0.17
N VAL A 80 1.81 -17.37 0.09
CA VAL A 80 2.47 -18.66 0.07
C VAL A 80 3.55 -18.72 1.14
N LYS A 81 3.78 -19.89 1.70
CA LYS A 81 4.83 -20.06 2.70
C LYS A 81 6.22 -19.99 2.04
N LEU A 82 7.09 -19.19 2.61
CA LEU A 82 8.43 -18.92 2.11
C LEU A 82 9.51 -19.43 3.07
N ASN A 83 10.75 -19.45 2.59
CA ASN A 83 11.89 -19.62 3.47
C ASN A 83 12.17 -18.30 4.21
N ARG A 84 11.95 -18.29 5.52
CA ARG A 84 12.11 -17.10 6.37
C ARG A 84 13.56 -16.60 6.43
N ASP A 85 14.53 -17.51 6.25
CA ASP A 85 15.96 -17.20 6.32
C ASP A 85 16.50 -16.62 5.00
N ASP A 86 15.70 -16.62 3.93
CA ASP A 86 16.07 -15.98 2.67
C ASP A 86 15.84 -14.45 2.76
N VAL A 87 16.83 -13.76 3.33
CA VAL A 87 16.80 -12.30 3.50
C VAL A 87 16.61 -11.59 2.17
N ALA A 88 17.25 -12.06 1.10
CA ALA A 88 17.17 -11.44 -0.22
C ALA A 88 15.75 -11.51 -0.77
N LEU A 89 15.10 -12.67 -0.69
CA LEU A 89 13.72 -12.85 -1.13
C LEU A 89 12.74 -12.00 -0.31
N ASN A 90 12.92 -11.96 1.02
CA ASN A 90 12.09 -11.12 1.91
C ASN A 90 12.19 -9.63 1.49
N HIS A 91 13.39 -9.12 1.24
CA HIS A 91 13.62 -7.74 0.82
C HIS A 91 13.03 -7.46 -0.57
N GLN A 92 13.18 -8.36 -1.54
CA GLN A 92 12.61 -8.22 -2.89
C GLN A 92 11.09 -8.17 -2.87
N LEU A 93 10.45 -9.06 -2.10
CA LEU A 93 9.00 -9.08 -1.96
C LEU A 93 8.47 -7.85 -1.23
N LEU A 94 9.19 -7.36 -0.21
CA LEU A 94 8.80 -6.12 0.47
C LEU A 94 8.93 -4.92 -0.48
N ALA A 95 9.98 -4.86 -1.28
CA ALA A 95 10.15 -3.80 -2.29
C ALA A 95 8.99 -3.82 -3.31
N TYR A 96 8.56 -5.01 -3.75
CA TYR A 96 7.39 -5.14 -4.61
C TYR A 96 6.08 -4.73 -3.90
N ALA A 97 5.87 -5.18 -2.65
CA ALA A 97 4.68 -4.84 -1.87
C ALA A 97 4.59 -3.35 -1.54
N SER A 98 5.74 -2.68 -1.34
CA SER A 98 5.81 -1.28 -0.91
C SER A 98 5.30 -0.28 -1.95
N ASP A 99 5.29 -0.64 -3.24
CA ASP A 99 4.69 0.16 -4.31
C ASP A 99 3.15 0.04 -4.35
N TYR A 100 2.62 -1.07 -3.81
CA TYR A 100 1.19 -1.31 -3.85
C TYR A 100 0.42 -0.26 -3.03
N ASN A 101 -0.56 0.37 -3.67
CA ASN A 101 -1.48 1.34 -3.08
C ASN A 101 -0.86 2.67 -2.56
N LEU A 102 0.46 2.84 -2.57
CA LEU A 102 1.12 4.01 -1.97
C LEU A 102 0.67 5.32 -2.63
N LEU A 103 0.77 5.44 -3.95
CA LEU A 103 0.36 6.64 -4.68
C LEU A 103 -1.14 6.92 -4.58
N SER A 104 -1.97 5.90 -4.38
CA SER A 104 -3.43 6.06 -4.24
C SER A 104 -3.80 6.88 -3.00
N THR A 105 -2.92 6.94 -2.00
CA THR A 105 -3.10 7.74 -0.79
C THR A 105 -3.12 9.24 -1.10
N ALA A 106 -2.31 9.67 -2.08
CA ALA A 106 -2.29 11.07 -2.54
C ALA A 106 -3.59 11.47 -3.28
N THR A 107 -4.32 10.50 -3.83
CA THR A 107 -5.59 10.76 -4.53
C THR A 107 -6.81 10.65 -3.62
N ALA A 108 -6.63 10.15 -2.41
CA ALA A 108 -7.73 9.87 -1.48
C ALA A 108 -8.66 11.08 -1.22
N PRO A 109 -8.18 12.32 -1.03
CA PRO A 109 -9.04 13.49 -0.84
C PRO A 109 -9.80 13.96 -2.10
N HIS A 110 -9.45 13.44 -3.27
CA HIS A 110 -9.92 13.94 -4.57
C HIS A 110 -10.68 12.88 -5.40
N ARG A 111 -11.00 11.73 -4.82
CA ARG A 111 -11.55 10.59 -5.57
C ARG A 111 -12.85 10.87 -6.30
N GLU A 112 -13.78 11.58 -5.67
CA GLU A 112 -15.07 11.92 -6.28
C GLU A 112 -14.88 12.74 -7.56
N GLU A 113 -13.94 13.68 -7.55
CA GLU A 113 -13.59 14.46 -8.74
C GLU A 113 -12.85 13.60 -9.78
N LEU A 114 -11.84 12.86 -9.35
CA LEU A 114 -10.99 12.06 -10.23
C LEU A 114 -11.74 10.90 -10.90
N ASN A 115 -12.74 10.31 -10.24
CA ASN A 115 -13.57 9.24 -10.80
C ASN A 115 -14.40 9.67 -12.01
N THR A 116 -14.61 10.98 -12.20
CA THR A 116 -15.32 11.54 -13.37
C THR A 116 -14.42 11.80 -14.56
N LYS A 117 -13.10 11.64 -14.40
CA LYS A 117 -12.08 12.03 -15.38
C LYS A 117 -11.28 10.81 -15.87
N SER A 118 -10.73 10.94 -17.08
CA SER A 118 -9.73 9.99 -17.56
C SER A 118 -8.37 10.39 -16.99
N MET A 119 -7.85 9.61 -16.03
CA MET A 119 -6.61 9.93 -15.35
C MET A 119 -5.46 9.04 -15.81
N PHE A 120 -4.27 9.61 -15.85
CA PHE A 120 -3.00 8.91 -16.02
C PHE A 120 -2.21 8.98 -14.72
N TYR A 121 -1.75 7.81 -14.27
CA TYR A 121 -0.94 7.66 -13.07
C TYR A 121 0.36 6.95 -13.42
N THR A 122 1.48 7.45 -12.91
CA THR A 122 2.77 6.75 -12.98
C THR A 122 3.69 7.21 -11.87
N SER A 123 4.45 6.28 -11.31
CA SER A 123 5.51 6.60 -10.35
C SER A 123 6.65 7.34 -11.06
N LEU A 124 7.23 8.34 -10.40
CA LEU A 124 8.40 9.09 -10.85
C LEU A 124 9.67 8.59 -10.15
N ASP A 125 9.54 8.24 -8.89
CA ASP A 125 10.57 7.64 -8.07
C ASP A 125 9.95 6.65 -7.08
N HIS A 126 10.79 5.88 -6.40
CA HIS A 126 10.41 5.03 -5.28
C HIS A 126 11.65 4.76 -4.42
N ALA A 127 11.62 5.19 -3.18
CA ALA A 127 12.71 5.02 -2.22
C ALA A 127 12.26 4.12 -1.06
N LEU A 128 13.10 3.18 -0.67
CA LEU A 128 12.84 2.22 0.39
C LEU A 128 14.06 2.07 1.30
N TRP A 129 13.85 2.19 2.60
CA TRP A 129 14.87 2.02 3.64
C TRP A 129 14.47 0.86 4.54
N PHE A 130 15.33 -0.15 4.66
CA PHE A 130 15.18 -1.25 5.59
C PHE A 130 15.84 -0.90 6.92
N HIS A 131 15.11 -1.04 8.02
CA HIS A 131 15.56 -0.66 9.36
C HIS A 131 15.87 -1.86 10.24
N ARG A 132 15.04 -2.90 10.19
CA ARG A 132 15.13 -4.09 11.04
C ARG A 132 14.80 -5.33 10.25
N ASP A 133 15.24 -6.48 10.77
CA ASP A 133 14.92 -7.78 10.19
C ASP A 133 13.40 -8.05 10.27
N PHE A 134 12.87 -8.70 9.26
CA PHE A 134 11.46 -9.09 9.15
C PHE A 134 11.31 -10.34 8.31
N SER A 135 10.14 -10.95 8.38
CA SER A 135 9.70 -11.98 7.44
C SER A 135 8.41 -11.55 6.77
N ILE A 136 8.36 -11.63 5.44
CA ILE A 136 7.16 -11.34 4.65
C ILE A 136 6.06 -12.40 4.85
N ASP A 137 6.39 -13.54 5.46
CA ASP A 137 5.48 -14.59 5.90
C ASP A 137 4.70 -14.23 7.17
N ASP A 138 5.16 -13.20 7.89
CA ASP A 138 4.44 -12.61 9.01
C ASP A 138 3.58 -11.44 8.54
N TRP A 139 2.52 -11.15 9.28
CA TRP A 139 1.73 -9.95 9.02
C TRP A 139 2.55 -8.67 9.22
N LEU A 140 2.56 -7.83 8.21
CA LEU A 140 3.15 -6.50 8.24
C LEU A 140 2.06 -5.45 8.10
N LEU A 141 2.08 -4.42 8.94
CA LEU A 141 1.21 -3.25 8.82
C LEU A 141 1.90 -2.21 7.94
N TYR A 142 1.26 -1.81 6.87
CA TYR A 142 1.68 -0.70 6.03
C TYR A 142 0.81 0.52 6.35
N ALA A 143 1.37 1.47 7.07
CA ALA A 143 0.75 2.75 7.39
C ALA A 143 1.26 3.80 6.40
N MET A 144 0.37 4.36 5.59
CA MET A 144 0.68 5.28 4.51
C MET A 144 0.04 6.64 4.75
N ASP A 145 0.73 7.71 4.36
CA ASP A 145 0.19 9.06 4.32
C ASP A 145 0.64 9.82 3.07
N SER A 146 -0.11 10.85 2.70
CA SER A 146 0.29 11.79 1.65
C SER A 146 0.26 13.21 2.17
N PRO A 147 1.40 13.82 2.42
CA PRO A 147 1.47 15.19 2.92
C PRO A 147 1.17 16.23 1.84
N SER A 148 1.22 15.88 0.54
CA SER A 148 1.05 16.82 -0.55
C SER A 148 0.61 16.19 -1.86
N ALA A 149 -0.34 16.84 -2.53
CA ALA A 149 -0.61 16.65 -3.95
C ALA A 149 -0.71 18.03 -4.61
N SER A 150 0.13 18.32 -5.59
CA SER A 150 0.18 19.61 -6.28
C SER A 150 0.87 19.50 -7.64
N ASN A 151 0.56 20.43 -8.54
CA ASN A 151 1.20 20.51 -9.86
C ASN A 151 1.22 19.16 -10.61
N SER A 152 0.06 18.47 -10.64
CA SER A 152 -0.13 17.15 -11.26
C SER A 152 0.75 16.05 -10.69
N ARG A 153 1.24 16.18 -9.45
CA ARG A 153 2.01 15.17 -8.74
C ARG A 153 1.43 14.92 -7.36
N GLY A 154 1.59 13.72 -6.87
CA GLY A 154 1.29 13.33 -5.50
C GLY A 154 2.55 12.78 -4.84
N PHE A 155 2.83 13.21 -3.62
CA PHE A 155 3.87 12.64 -2.78
C PHE A 155 3.23 11.80 -1.69
N ALA A 156 3.70 10.58 -1.51
CA ALA A 156 3.22 9.66 -0.47
C ALA A 156 4.39 9.03 0.28
N ARG A 157 4.14 8.70 1.54
CA ARG A 157 5.10 8.04 2.43
C ARG A 157 4.45 6.82 3.06
N GLY A 158 5.28 5.88 3.50
CA GLY A 158 4.81 4.72 4.21
C GLY A 158 5.78 4.25 5.28
N SER A 159 5.22 3.75 6.37
CA SER A 159 5.93 3.10 7.46
C SER A 159 5.42 1.68 7.57
N ILE A 160 6.33 0.70 7.52
CA ILE A 160 5.98 -0.72 7.56
C ILE A 160 6.42 -1.29 8.90
N PHE A 161 5.47 -1.85 9.65
CA PHE A 161 5.68 -2.41 10.98
C PHE A 161 5.42 -3.91 10.99
N ASN A 162 6.16 -4.65 11.82
CA ASN A 162 5.80 -6.02 12.15
C ASN A 162 4.66 -6.08 13.20
N LYS A 163 4.15 -7.27 13.50
CA LYS A 163 3.07 -7.45 14.51
C LYS A 163 3.45 -7.03 15.94
N ASN A 164 4.73 -6.96 16.24
CA ASN A 164 5.24 -6.53 17.55
C ASN A 164 5.30 -4.99 17.68
N GLY A 165 5.10 -4.27 16.57
CA GLY A 165 5.17 -2.82 16.51
C GLY A 165 6.55 -2.28 16.12
N ASP A 166 7.49 -3.15 15.72
CA ASP A 166 8.80 -2.71 15.26
C ASP A 166 8.72 -2.15 13.84
N LEU A 167 9.27 -0.96 13.63
CA LEU A 167 9.38 -0.35 12.29
C LEU A 167 10.45 -1.09 11.50
N VAL A 168 10.05 -1.84 10.48
CA VAL A 168 10.96 -2.66 9.67
C VAL A 168 11.42 -1.95 8.40
N ALA A 169 10.58 -1.06 7.83
CA ALA A 169 10.96 -0.28 6.66
C ALA A 169 10.22 1.05 6.59
N SER A 170 10.83 2.01 5.88
CA SER A 170 10.20 3.28 5.47
C SER A 170 10.22 3.41 3.96
N VAL A 171 9.18 4.05 3.41
CA VAL A 171 8.98 4.22 1.97
C VAL A 171 8.65 5.66 1.66
N ALA A 172 9.08 6.17 0.52
CA ALA A 172 8.65 7.44 -0.04
C ALA A 172 8.56 7.36 -1.56
N GLN A 173 7.56 8.01 -2.14
CA GLN A 173 7.30 7.98 -3.58
C GLN A 173 6.66 9.27 -4.05
N GLU A 174 7.16 9.84 -5.14
CA GLU A 174 6.43 10.84 -5.91
C GLU A 174 5.85 10.18 -7.18
N GLY A 175 4.64 10.53 -7.53
CA GLY A 175 4.00 10.06 -8.74
C GLY A 175 3.29 11.15 -9.51
N LEU A 176 3.24 11.00 -10.82
CA LEU A 176 2.46 11.85 -11.71
C LEU A 176 0.98 11.47 -11.64
N ILE A 177 0.12 12.47 -11.46
CA ILE A 177 -1.34 12.32 -11.41
C ILE A 177 -1.90 13.37 -12.36
N ARG A 178 -2.25 12.96 -13.59
CA ARG A 178 -2.60 13.89 -14.67
C ARG A 178 -3.90 13.51 -15.37
N GLU A 179 -4.75 14.48 -15.63
CA GLU A 179 -5.89 14.27 -16.52
C GLU A 179 -5.42 14.05 -17.96
N GLN A 180 -5.93 12.99 -18.59
CA GLN A 180 -5.70 12.74 -20.01
C GLN A 180 -6.65 13.60 -20.84
N ILE A 181 -6.13 14.68 -21.40
CA ILE A 181 -6.89 15.47 -22.39
C ILE A 181 -6.88 14.68 -23.69
N LYS A 182 -8.03 14.18 -24.12
CA LYS A 182 -8.17 13.61 -25.46
C LYS A 182 -7.83 14.73 -26.45
N LYS A 183 -6.74 14.61 -27.21
CA LYS A 183 -6.53 15.47 -28.36
C LYS A 183 -7.69 15.25 -29.31
N ALA A 184 -8.42 16.33 -29.62
CA ALA A 184 -9.45 16.35 -30.63
C ALA A 184 -8.90 16.01 -32.02
#